data_5a7a90b6cef6a46c759b4bfb51852150
#
_entry.id   5a7a90b6cef6a46c759b4bfb51852150
#
_cell.length_a   1.000
_cell.length_b   1.000
_cell.length_c   1.000
_cell.angle_alpha   90.00
_cell.angle_beta   90.00
_cell.angle_gamma   90.00
#
_symmetry.space_group_name_H-M   'P 1'
#
loop_
_entity.id
_entity.type
_entity.pdbx_description
1 polymer ?
#
loop_
_entity_poly.entity_id
_entity_poly.type
_entity_poly.pdbx_seq_one_letter_code
_entity_poly.pdbx_strand_id
1 'polypeptide(L)'
;IKTPSTEDALSWLSEFTEEEAKMSLSLTDNCPILAKEYLRTNTIQTREDFINDISGIIKSGKDIVTISKKWIEDLDTLPMKVEWMVKILYDTIKFHADDSLQKLTEDTDNISRYLSQNTHIEKVHNLLAQTYATWTQFSSDSNLNKEYQLNSLFIDWEKLLGISKKV
;
A
#
# COMPACT_ATOMS: atom_id res chain seq x y z
N ILE A 1 -4.92 -5.53 -26.46
CA ILE A 1 -4.42 -6.80 -25.86
C ILE A 1 -5.43 -7.16 -24.79
N LYS A 2 -6.03 -8.37 -24.84
CA LYS A 2 -6.94 -8.83 -23.79
C LYS A 2 -6.12 -9.29 -22.58
N THR A 3 -6.52 -8.89 -21.40
CA THR A 3 -6.02 -9.47 -20.16
C THR A 3 -6.32 -10.98 -20.17
N PRO A 4 -5.36 -11.86 -19.82
CA PRO A 4 -5.59 -13.29 -19.76
C PRO A 4 -6.66 -13.63 -18.72
N SER A 5 -7.32 -14.77 -18.87
CA SER A 5 -8.21 -15.26 -17.82
C SER A 5 -7.39 -15.62 -16.57
N THR A 6 -8.02 -15.59 -15.39
CA THR A 6 -7.34 -15.97 -14.14
C THR A 6 -6.82 -17.42 -14.21
N GLU A 7 -7.54 -18.34 -14.87
CA GLU A 7 -7.14 -19.73 -15.07
C GLU A 7 -5.88 -19.85 -15.93
N ASP A 8 -5.82 -19.09 -17.05
CA ASP A 8 -4.64 -19.08 -17.92
C ASP A 8 -3.43 -18.49 -17.18
N ALA A 9 -3.65 -17.42 -16.42
CA ALA A 9 -2.61 -16.77 -15.62
C ALA A 9 -2.05 -17.70 -14.53
N LEU A 10 -2.90 -18.43 -13.81
CA LEU A 10 -2.49 -19.42 -12.82
C LEU A 10 -1.74 -20.59 -13.46
N SER A 11 -2.23 -21.10 -14.60
CA SER A 11 -1.53 -22.15 -15.34
C SER A 11 -0.11 -21.73 -15.75
N TRP A 12 0.06 -20.48 -16.15
CA TRP A 12 1.37 -19.93 -16.52
C TRP A 12 2.32 -19.75 -15.31
N LEU A 13 1.76 -19.56 -14.10
CA LEU A 13 2.51 -19.45 -12.83
C LEU A 13 2.68 -20.80 -12.09
N SER A 14 2.48 -21.93 -12.76
CA SER A 14 2.49 -23.28 -12.17
C SER A 14 3.82 -23.71 -11.51
N GLU A 15 4.89 -22.94 -11.68
CA GLU A 15 6.18 -23.12 -10.95
C GLU A 15 6.12 -22.68 -9.48
N PHE A 16 5.07 -21.93 -9.06
CA PHE A 16 4.82 -21.44 -7.71
C PHE A 16 3.62 -22.15 -7.10
N THR A 17 3.42 -22.03 -5.79
CA THR A 17 2.23 -22.55 -5.15
C THR A 17 0.97 -21.80 -5.62
N GLU A 18 -0.18 -22.46 -5.60
CA GLU A 18 -1.44 -21.85 -6.05
C GLU A 18 -1.80 -20.60 -5.20
N GLU A 19 -1.51 -20.64 -3.89
CA GLU A 19 -1.76 -19.51 -2.99
C GLU A 19 -0.88 -18.30 -3.32
N GLU A 20 0.42 -18.50 -3.50
CA GLU A 20 1.34 -17.45 -3.91
C GLU A 20 0.98 -16.87 -5.27
N ALA A 21 0.63 -17.72 -6.24
CA ALA A 21 0.21 -17.28 -7.57
C ALA A 21 -1.08 -16.45 -7.52
N LYS A 22 -2.09 -16.88 -6.77
CA LYS A 22 -3.33 -16.12 -6.60
C LYS A 22 -3.07 -14.77 -5.92
N MET A 23 -2.28 -14.75 -4.86
CA MET A 23 -1.94 -13.52 -4.15
C MET A 23 -1.19 -12.53 -5.07
N SER A 24 -0.18 -12.99 -5.79
CA SER A 24 0.59 -12.13 -6.68
C SER A 24 -0.25 -11.59 -7.84
N LEU A 25 -1.17 -12.39 -8.39
CA LEU A 25 -2.10 -11.93 -9.42
C LEU A 25 -3.07 -10.86 -8.89
N SER A 26 -3.57 -11.00 -7.67
CA SER A 26 -4.44 -10.00 -7.05
C SER A 26 -3.73 -8.66 -6.83
N LEU A 27 -2.44 -8.68 -6.50
CA LEU A 27 -1.62 -7.47 -6.30
C LEU A 27 -1.23 -6.76 -7.61
N THR A 28 -1.30 -7.48 -8.73
CA THR A 28 -0.82 -7.03 -10.05
C THR A 28 -1.92 -6.86 -11.09
N ASP A 29 -3.17 -6.69 -10.64
CA ASP A 29 -4.33 -6.54 -11.52
C ASP A 29 -4.43 -7.65 -12.59
N ASN A 30 -4.18 -8.89 -12.17
CA ASN A 30 -4.17 -10.10 -13.00
C ASN A 30 -3.13 -10.03 -14.16
N CYS A 31 -2.00 -9.36 -13.95
CA CYS A 31 -0.88 -9.31 -14.88
C CYS A 31 0.13 -10.43 -14.58
N PRO A 32 0.18 -11.56 -15.32
CA PRO A 32 1.01 -12.71 -14.97
C PRO A 32 2.52 -12.40 -14.99
N ILE A 33 2.96 -11.53 -15.89
CA ILE A 33 4.38 -11.16 -16.04
C ILE A 33 4.84 -10.45 -14.77
N LEU A 34 4.08 -9.48 -14.30
CA LEU A 34 4.39 -8.74 -13.06
C LEU A 34 4.21 -9.62 -11.82
N ALA A 35 3.20 -10.49 -11.81
CA ALA A 35 3.00 -11.46 -10.74
C ALA A 35 4.20 -12.41 -10.59
N LYS A 36 4.76 -12.90 -11.71
CA LYS A 36 5.96 -13.72 -11.70
C LYS A 36 7.20 -12.97 -11.16
N GLU A 37 7.32 -11.70 -11.51
CA GLU A 37 8.39 -10.85 -10.98
C GLU A 37 8.23 -10.67 -9.46
N TYR A 38 7.02 -10.41 -8.96
CA TYR A 38 6.72 -10.30 -7.53
C TYR A 38 7.07 -11.57 -6.76
N LEU A 39 6.78 -12.74 -7.34
CA LEU A 39 7.13 -14.03 -6.74
C LEU A 39 8.64 -14.27 -6.67
N ARG A 40 9.38 -13.83 -7.69
CA ARG A 40 10.84 -13.98 -7.75
C ARG A 40 11.61 -13.01 -6.87
N THR A 41 11.06 -11.84 -6.59
CA THR A 41 11.70 -10.76 -5.83
C THR A 41 11.29 -10.71 -4.36
N ASN A 42 10.64 -11.74 -3.83
CA ASN A 42 10.16 -11.79 -2.45
C ASN A 42 9.18 -10.64 -2.10
N THR A 43 8.50 -10.09 -3.09
CA THR A 43 7.59 -8.94 -2.91
C THR A 43 6.39 -9.28 -2.03
N ILE A 44 5.98 -10.56 -1.97
CA ILE A 44 4.90 -11.02 -1.09
C ILE A 44 5.28 -10.78 0.38
N GLN A 45 6.48 -11.18 0.80
CA GLN A 45 6.94 -10.93 2.16
C GLN A 45 7.06 -9.43 2.46
N THR A 46 7.57 -8.65 1.50
CA THR A 46 7.62 -7.18 1.60
C THR A 46 6.23 -6.59 1.77
N ARG A 47 5.21 -7.17 1.11
CA ARG A 47 3.81 -6.76 1.24
C ARG A 47 3.24 -7.07 2.61
N GLU A 48 3.48 -8.24 3.15
CA GLU A 48 3.06 -8.63 4.50
C GLU A 48 3.67 -7.70 5.56
N ASP A 49 4.97 -7.44 5.45
CA ASP A 49 5.68 -6.50 6.33
C ASP A 49 5.10 -5.08 6.24
N PHE A 50 4.79 -4.62 5.03
CA PHE A 50 4.12 -3.34 4.80
C PHE A 50 2.75 -3.27 5.50
N ILE A 51 1.91 -4.30 5.36
CA ILE A 51 0.58 -4.35 5.99
C ILE A 51 0.72 -4.32 7.51
N ASN A 52 1.68 -5.06 8.07
CA ASN A 52 1.96 -5.09 9.50
C ASN A 52 2.43 -3.71 10.01
N ASP A 53 3.27 -3.02 9.25
CA ASP A 53 3.76 -1.68 9.60
C ASP A 53 2.63 -0.66 9.57
N ILE A 54 1.83 -0.61 8.48
CA ILE A 54 0.69 0.31 8.35
C ILE A 54 -0.39 0.02 9.41
N SER A 55 -0.73 -1.25 9.62
CA SER A 55 -1.67 -1.65 10.68
C SER A 55 -1.16 -1.24 12.06
N GLY A 56 0.15 -1.32 12.29
CA GLY A 56 0.79 -0.89 13.51
C GLY A 56 0.69 0.62 13.75
N ILE A 57 0.89 1.44 12.72
CA ILE A 57 0.68 2.89 12.79
C ILE A 57 -0.77 3.19 13.15
N ILE A 58 -1.71 2.54 12.45
CA ILE A 58 -3.14 2.82 12.56
C ILE A 58 -3.72 2.38 13.91
N LYS A 59 -3.39 1.17 14.38
CA LYS A 59 -4.06 0.55 15.54
C LYS A 59 -3.33 0.75 16.86
N SER A 60 -2.01 0.78 16.84
CA SER A 60 -1.20 0.73 18.06
C SER A 60 -0.32 1.96 18.28
N GLY A 61 -0.35 2.94 17.38
CA GLY A 61 0.53 4.11 17.46
C GLY A 61 2.01 3.72 17.47
N LYS A 62 2.38 2.67 16.69
CA LYS A 62 3.79 2.30 16.54
C LYS A 62 4.60 3.53 16.17
N ASP A 63 5.82 3.58 16.67
CA ASP A 63 6.74 4.68 16.43
C ASP A 63 7.03 4.81 14.91
N ILE A 64 6.49 5.86 14.32
CA ILE A 64 6.65 6.17 12.89
C ILE A 64 8.13 6.36 12.52
N VAL A 65 8.95 6.84 13.44
CA VAL A 65 10.39 7.05 13.19
C VAL A 65 11.09 5.70 12.98
N THR A 66 10.75 4.71 13.79
CA THR A 66 11.29 3.35 13.64
C THR A 66 10.87 2.73 12.31
N ILE A 67 9.60 2.87 11.92
CA ILE A 67 9.09 2.34 10.65
C ILE A 67 9.73 3.07 9.46
N SER A 68 9.84 4.41 9.55
CA SER A 68 10.48 5.21 8.50
C SER A 68 11.94 4.79 8.29
N LYS A 69 12.72 4.62 9.34
CA LYS A 69 14.10 4.13 9.25
C LYS A 69 14.18 2.77 8.56
N LYS A 70 13.35 1.81 8.98
CA LYS A 70 13.26 0.49 8.36
C LYS A 70 12.98 0.58 6.85
N TRP A 71 12.07 1.47 6.42
CA TRP A 71 11.73 1.61 5.01
C TRP A 71 12.84 2.30 4.20
N ILE A 72 13.57 3.23 4.79
CA ILE A 72 14.71 3.92 4.14
C ILE A 72 15.92 3.00 3.96
N GLU A 73 16.09 1.98 4.80
CA GLU A 73 17.14 0.98 4.62
C GLU A 73 16.99 0.15 3.34
N ASP A 74 15.75 0.09 2.80
CA ASP A 74 15.42 -0.61 1.55
C ASP A 74 14.78 0.36 0.54
N LEU A 75 15.64 1.17 -0.08
CA LEU A 75 15.22 2.21 -1.03
C LEU A 75 14.60 1.65 -2.32
N ASP A 76 14.94 0.43 -2.69
CA ASP A 76 14.45 -0.19 -3.93
C ASP A 76 12.93 -0.51 -3.83
N THR A 77 12.47 -0.89 -2.64
CA THR A 77 11.05 -1.19 -2.41
C THR A 77 10.23 0.04 -1.96
N LEU A 78 10.89 1.15 -1.64
CA LEU A 78 10.21 2.33 -1.09
C LEU A 78 9.14 2.92 -2.02
N PRO A 79 9.36 3.12 -3.34
CA PRO A 79 8.32 3.62 -4.23
C PRO A 79 7.09 2.71 -4.27
N MET A 80 7.29 1.40 -4.27
CA MET A 80 6.24 0.40 -4.27
C MET A 80 5.42 0.44 -2.98
N LYS A 81 6.07 0.58 -1.81
CA LYS A 81 5.38 0.71 -0.52
C LYS A 81 4.49 1.95 -0.49
N VAL A 82 4.98 3.09 -1.01
CA VAL A 82 4.18 4.32 -1.09
C VAL A 82 3.04 4.20 -2.11
N GLU A 83 3.23 3.48 -3.23
CA GLU A 83 2.14 3.14 -4.17
C GLU A 83 1.03 2.33 -3.47
N TRP A 84 1.40 1.37 -2.64
CA TRP A 84 0.43 0.61 -1.86
C TRP A 84 -0.36 1.48 -0.87
N MET A 85 0.27 2.51 -0.27
CA MET A 85 -0.44 3.50 0.54
C MET A 85 -1.46 4.29 -0.30
N VAL A 86 -1.12 4.66 -1.53
CA VAL A 86 -2.05 5.29 -2.48
C VAL A 86 -3.26 4.39 -2.74
N LYS A 87 -3.06 3.10 -3.00
CA LYS A 87 -4.15 2.13 -3.24
C LYS A 87 -5.08 2.00 -2.03
N ILE A 88 -4.54 1.96 -0.80
CA ILE A 88 -5.34 1.96 0.44
C ILE A 88 -6.25 3.19 0.52
N LEU A 89 -5.72 4.38 0.21
CA LEU A 89 -6.50 5.61 0.27
C LEU A 89 -7.56 5.66 -0.84
N TYR A 90 -7.30 5.15 -2.03
CA TYR A 90 -8.31 5.00 -3.08
C TYR A 90 -9.45 4.07 -2.65
N ASP A 91 -9.14 2.92 -2.06
CA ASP A 91 -10.17 2.01 -1.55
C ASP A 91 -10.93 2.64 -0.38
N THR A 92 -10.26 3.40 0.49
CA THR A 92 -10.91 4.17 1.55
C THR A 92 -11.94 5.16 0.98
N ILE A 93 -11.61 5.88 -0.09
CA ILE A 93 -12.55 6.81 -0.76
C ILE A 93 -13.73 6.06 -1.36
N LYS A 94 -13.50 4.90 -2.01
CA LYS A 94 -14.58 4.07 -2.54
C LYS A 94 -15.54 3.63 -1.45
N PHE A 95 -15.04 3.17 -0.30
CA PHE A 95 -15.88 2.76 0.82
C PHE A 95 -16.62 3.92 1.49
N HIS A 96 -16.12 5.14 1.41
CA HIS A 96 -16.90 6.33 1.81
C HIS A 96 -18.10 6.57 0.89
N ALA A 97 -17.98 6.25 -0.40
CA ALA A 97 -19.04 6.45 -1.37
C ALA A 97 -20.06 5.30 -1.35
N ASP A 98 -19.58 4.07 -1.36
CA ASP A 98 -20.38 2.85 -1.35
C ASP A 98 -19.53 1.65 -0.90
N ASP A 99 -19.92 1.05 0.22
CA ASP A 99 -19.22 -0.09 0.83
C ASP A 99 -19.28 -1.37 -0.03
N SER A 100 -20.14 -1.43 -1.03
CA SER A 100 -20.28 -2.53 -1.98
C SER A 100 -19.35 -2.44 -3.20
N LEU A 101 -18.65 -1.30 -3.38
CA LEU A 101 -17.76 -1.12 -4.54
C LEU A 101 -16.58 -2.09 -4.52
N GLN A 102 -16.18 -2.50 -5.73
CA GLN A 102 -15.02 -3.36 -5.90
C GLN A 102 -13.74 -2.65 -5.41
N LYS A 103 -13.04 -3.31 -4.52
CA LYS A 103 -11.75 -2.89 -3.97
C LYS A 103 -10.60 -3.13 -4.96
N LEU A 104 -9.52 -2.37 -4.81
CA LEU A 104 -8.30 -2.57 -5.57
C LEU A 104 -7.45 -3.72 -5.01
N THR A 105 -7.47 -3.89 -3.67
CA THR A 105 -6.65 -4.88 -3.00
C THR A 105 -7.42 -5.58 -1.87
N GLU A 106 -7.40 -6.91 -1.84
CA GLU A 106 -8.17 -7.68 -0.85
C GLU A 106 -7.52 -7.71 0.53
N ASP A 107 -6.20 -7.78 0.58
CA ASP A 107 -5.43 -7.91 1.81
C ASP A 107 -5.44 -6.65 2.69
N THR A 108 -5.78 -5.48 2.12
CA THR A 108 -5.91 -4.20 2.85
C THR A 108 -7.35 -3.77 3.09
N ASP A 109 -8.33 -4.61 2.78
CA ASP A 109 -9.77 -4.29 2.94
C ASP A 109 -10.10 -3.80 4.35
N ASN A 110 -9.64 -4.51 5.38
CA ASN A 110 -9.88 -4.13 6.78
C ASN A 110 -9.29 -2.76 7.14
N ILE A 111 -8.16 -2.40 6.55
CA ILE A 111 -7.51 -1.09 6.77
C ILE A 111 -8.36 0.00 6.12
N SER A 112 -8.72 -0.18 4.85
CA SER A 112 -9.47 0.81 4.09
C SER A 112 -10.87 1.05 4.66
N ARG A 113 -11.57 -0.03 5.11
CA ARG A 113 -12.87 0.08 5.80
C ARG A 113 -12.74 0.79 7.15
N TYR A 114 -11.72 0.45 7.93
CA TYR A 114 -11.49 1.13 9.20
C TYR A 114 -11.26 2.63 8.98
N LEU A 115 -10.44 3.00 7.98
CA LEU A 115 -10.21 4.40 7.64
C LEU A 115 -11.49 5.10 7.18
N SER A 116 -12.30 4.48 6.31
CA SER A 116 -13.55 5.08 5.83
C SER A 116 -14.55 5.35 6.96
N GLN A 117 -14.59 4.49 7.97
CA GLN A 117 -15.52 4.64 9.12
C GLN A 117 -15.02 5.65 10.17
N ASN A 118 -13.73 5.92 10.24
CA ASN A 118 -13.11 6.71 11.31
C ASN A 118 -12.49 8.03 10.85
N THR A 119 -12.58 8.36 9.56
CA THR A 119 -12.00 9.58 9.00
C THR A 119 -12.99 10.36 8.16
N HIS A 120 -12.73 11.65 7.93
CA HIS A 120 -13.53 12.47 7.03
C HIS A 120 -12.98 12.40 5.60
N ILE A 121 -13.85 12.25 4.62
CA ILE A 121 -13.51 12.09 3.20
C ILE A 121 -12.57 13.20 2.68
N GLU A 122 -12.78 14.45 3.09
CA GLU A 122 -11.92 15.57 2.68
C GLU A 122 -10.46 15.40 3.14
N LYS A 123 -10.26 14.89 4.36
CA LYS A 123 -8.93 14.61 4.89
C LYS A 123 -8.27 13.46 4.12
N VAL A 124 -9.04 12.44 3.74
CA VAL A 124 -8.54 11.31 2.93
C VAL A 124 -8.10 11.80 1.55
N HIS A 125 -8.87 12.68 0.89
CA HIS A 125 -8.48 13.27 -0.39
C HIS A 125 -7.18 14.08 -0.29
N ASN A 126 -7.03 14.90 0.76
CA ASN A 126 -5.82 15.67 0.97
C ASN A 126 -4.60 14.78 1.18
N LEU A 127 -4.75 13.74 2.00
CA LEU A 127 -3.67 12.78 2.24
C LEU A 127 -3.34 11.98 0.98
N LEU A 128 -4.34 11.61 0.17
CA LEU A 128 -4.11 10.95 -1.12
C LEU A 128 -3.25 11.81 -2.04
N ALA A 129 -3.56 13.11 -2.16
CA ALA A 129 -2.78 14.02 -2.98
C ALA A 129 -1.31 14.11 -2.52
N GLN A 130 -1.07 14.18 -1.21
CA GLN A 130 0.27 14.21 -0.63
C GLN A 130 1.01 12.88 -0.84
N THR A 131 0.34 11.74 -0.60
CA THR A 131 0.91 10.41 -0.79
C THR A 131 1.28 10.18 -2.25
N TYR A 132 0.42 10.58 -3.18
CA TYR A 132 0.68 10.49 -4.61
C TYR A 132 1.87 11.36 -5.05
N ALA A 133 1.97 12.59 -4.54
CA ALA A 133 3.12 13.45 -4.81
C ALA A 133 4.43 12.83 -4.30
N THR A 134 4.42 12.25 -3.09
CA THR A 134 5.57 11.55 -2.52
C THR A 134 5.96 10.32 -3.35
N TRP A 135 4.98 9.53 -3.78
CA TRP A 135 5.20 8.38 -4.67
C TRP A 135 5.87 8.79 -5.98
N THR A 136 5.36 9.84 -6.63
CA THR A 136 5.94 10.37 -7.87
C THR A 136 7.40 10.82 -7.68
N GLN A 137 7.70 11.47 -6.55
CA GLN A 137 9.06 11.90 -6.22
C GLN A 137 10.00 10.72 -5.94
N PHE A 138 9.53 9.67 -5.26
CA PHE A 138 10.34 8.48 -4.98
C PHE A 138 10.56 7.61 -6.20
N SER A 139 9.66 7.66 -7.18
CA SER A 139 9.77 6.98 -8.47
C SER A 139 10.67 7.72 -9.47
N SER A 140 11.07 8.95 -9.16
CA SER A 140 12.00 9.75 -9.96
C SER A 140 13.38 9.79 -9.31
N ASP A 141 14.45 9.96 -10.11
CA ASP A 141 15.84 10.13 -9.64
C ASP A 141 16.08 11.50 -8.97
N SER A 142 15.14 11.96 -8.15
CA SER A 142 15.26 13.24 -7.46
C SER A 142 16.21 13.13 -6.25
N ASN A 143 17.15 14.10 -6.13
CA ASN A 143 18.08 14.22 -5.00
C ASN A 143 17.40 14.74 -3.70
N LEU A 144 16.18 14.33 -3.44
CA LEU A 144 15.42 14.77 -2.26
C LEU A 144 15.77 13.91 -1.04
N ASN A 145 15.70 14.51 0.14
CA ASN A 145 15.85 13.77 1.39
C ASN A 145 14.61 12.87 1.61
N LYS A 146 14.73 11.62 1.14
CA LYS A 146 13.63 10.63 1.18
C LYS A 146 13.17 10.32 2.62
N GLU A 147 14.10 10.33 3.59
CA GLU A 147 13.77 10.12 5.00
C GLU A 147 12.88 11.23 5.54
N TYR A 148 13.24 12.49 5.27
CA TYR A 148 12.42 13.62 5.70
C TYR A 148 11.02 13.60 5.10
N GLN A 149 10.91 13.28 3.81
CA GLN A 149 9.61 13.20 3.12
C GLN A 149 8.75 12.07 3.64
N LEU A 150 9.35 10.91 3.90
CA LEU A 150 8.65 9.75 4.45
C LEU A 150 8.16 10.03 5.88
N ASN A 151 8.99 10.65 6.72
CA ASN A 151 8.61 11.07 8.07
C ASN A 151 7.44 12.06 8.03
N SER A 152 7.50 13.07 7.11
CA SER A 152 6.40 14.02 6.93
C SER A 152 5.11 13.33 6.52
N LEU A 153 5.18 12.40 5.58
CA LEU A 153 4.02 11.61 5.12
C LEU A 153 3.41 10.79 6.26
N PHE A 154 4.22 10.11 7.07
CA PHE A 154 3.72 9.34 8.21
C PHE A 154 3.09 10.21 9.30
N ILE A 155 3.62 11.41 9.56
CA ILE A 155 3.00 12.39 10.46
C ILE A 155 1.61 12.79 9.94
N ASP A 156 1.45 12.98 8.64
CA ASP A 156 0.15 13.33 8.06
C ASP A 156 -0.84 12.15 8.10
N TRP A 157 -0.36 10.93 7.98
CA TRP A 157 -1.15 9.72 8.22
C TRP A 157 -1.61 9.61 9.68
N GLU A 158 -0.74 9.88 10.66
CA GLU A 158 -1.13 9.93 12.09
C GLU A 158 -2.19 11.00 12.37
N LYS A 159 -2.06 12.19 11.78
CA LYS A 159 -3.03 13.28 11.92
C LYS A 159 -4.40 12.92 11.34
N LEU A 160 -4.43 12.19 10.20
CA LEU A 160 -5.67 11.71 9.60
C LEU A 160 -6.47 10.90 10.62
N LEU A 161 -5.80 10.02 11.34
CA LEU A 161 -6.40 9.08 12.27
C LEU A 161 -6.77 9.71 13.62
N GLY A 162 -6.42 10.98 13.84
CA GLY A 162 -6.64 11.64 15.13
C GLY A 162 -5.83 11.00 16.28
N ILE A 163 -4.82 10.20 15.95
CA ILE A 163 -3.88 9.61 16.92
C ILE A 163 -2.86 10.69 17.30
N SER A 164 -3.32 11.86 17.71
CA SER A 164 -2.47 12.77 18.45
C SER A 164 -2.17 12.10 19.77
N LYS A 165 -0.92 11.71 20.00
CA LYS A 165 -0.45 11.28 21.31
C LYS A 165 -0.93 12.32 22.32
N LYS A 166 -1.86 11.93 23.22
CA LYS A 166 -2.05 12.67 24.45
C LYS A 166 -0.70 12.62 25.18
N VAL A 167 0.02 13.73 25.11
CA VAL A 167 1.20 13.98 25.92
C VAL A 167 0.76 14.03 27.39
#